data_a8e57ca2b8b02ffd89d9eda51cb80b6a
#
_entry.id   a8e57ca2b8b02ffd89d9eda51cb80b6a
#
_cell.length_a   1.000
_cell.length_b   1.000
_cell.length_c   1.000
_cell.angle_alpha   90.00
_cell.angle_beta   90.00
_cell.angle_gamma   90.00
#
_symmetry.space_group_name_H-M   'P 1'
#
loop_
_entity.id
_entity.type
_entity.pdbx_description
1 polymer ?
#
loop_
_entity_poly.entity_id
_entity_poly.type
_entity_poly.pdbx_seq_one_letter_code
_entity_poly.pdbx_strand_id
1 'polypeptide(L)'
;MNSLEWLADRSKEANELYNEVIANNCYFLTPEICQGRDFIDIGANMGMFSIFASTLGAGKVIAVEPVSTTVEILKDNIKQANLNNIFVVQGLVSSVNGESKEIGLEDKCGHNSVYSPSDKTETIGTVTLKSLLNLVDGRNIFLKIDCEGSEYDVLLNADLRDMARIGAIAIEIHGELHPVYKGFWHIHKALYSFGFRPIRQNQLKAWNIDQFGNPFNVRDLPVSEEIWIRNE
;
A
#
# COMPACT_ATOMS: atom_id res chain seq x y z
N MET A 1 21.21 16.18 6.20
CA MET A 1 20.21 15.13 5.86
C MET A 1 20.90 13.81 6.05
N ASN A 2 20.43 12.96 6.94
CA ASN A 2 20.94 11.58 6.96
C ASN A 2 20.50 10.95 5.65
N SER A 3 21.44 10.61 4.79
CA SER A 3 21.12 9.93 3.55
C SER A 3 20.48 8.58 3.91
N LEU A 4 19.37 8.23 3.26
CA LEU A 4 18.69 6.93 3.47
C LEU A 4 19.40 5.80 2.69
N GLU A 5 20.52 6.07 2.08
CA GLU A 5 21.29 5.10 1.25
C GLU A 5 21.64 3.81 2.00
N TRP A 6 21.85 3.90 3.33
CA TRP A 6 22.11 2.72 4.15
C TRP A 6 20.98 1.67 4.10
N LEU A 7 19.75 2.06 3.74
CA LEU A 7 18.64 1.12 3.53
C LEU A 7 18.92 0.19 2.34
N ALA A 8 19.56 0.71 1.28
CA ALA A 8 19.90 -0.05 0.09
C ALA A 8 20.98 -1.11 0.34
N ASP A 9 21.86 -0.88 1.30
CA ASP A 9 23.01 -1.74 1.57
C ASP A 9 22.66 -3.03 2.35
N ARG A 10 21.40 -3.20 2.78
CA ARG A 10 21.01 -4.32 3.63
C ARG A 10 20.85 -5.64 2.88
N SER A 11 20.34 -5.61 1.66
CA SER A 11 20.20 -6.77 0.78
C SER A 11 19.97 -6.31 -0.66
N LYS A 12 19.96 -7.28 -1.59
CA LYS A 12 19.63 -6.98 -3.00
C LYS A 12 18.19 -6.46 -3.12
N GLU A 13 17.26 -7.10 -2.42
CA GLU A 13 15.84 -6.70 -2.40
C GLU A 13 15.66 -5.31 -1.79
N ALA A 14 16.38 -5.02 -0.71
CA ALA A 14 16.37 -3.69 -0.10
C ALA A 14 16.89 -2.61 -1.06
N ASN A 15 17.89 -2.93 -1.88
CA ASN A 15 18.39 -2.02 -2.91
C ASN A 15 17.35 -1.78 -4.03
N GLU A 16 16.67 -2.82 -4.48
CA GLU A 16 15.61 -2.71 -5.47
C GLU A 16 14.48 -1.80 -4.96
N LEU A 17 13.96 -2.06 -3.75
CA LEU A 17 12.92 -1.24 -3.10
C LEU A 17 13.38 0.21 -2.83
N TYR A 18 14.63 0.41 -2.40
CA TYR A 18 15.19 1.75 -2.23
C TYR A 18 15.18 2.54 -3.54
N ASN A 19 15.64 1.91 -4.62
CA ASN A 19 15.67 2.55 -5.94
C ASN A 19 14.26 2.91 -6.43
N GLU A 20 13.30 2.04 -6.22
CA GLU A 20 11.91 2.25 -6.63
C GLU A 20 11.24 3.35 -5.80
N VAL A 21 11.20 3.17 -4.48
CA VAL A 21 10.40 3.99 -3.58
C VAL A 21 11.07 5.33 -3.27
N ILE A 22 12.39 5.34 -3.05
CA ILE A 22 13.11 6.52 -2.57
C ILE A 22 13.81 7.23 -3.71
N ALA A 23 14.69 6.55 -4.44
CA ALA A 23 15.50 7.20 -5.48
C ALA A 23 14.65 7.64 -6.68
N ASN A 24 13.76 6.78 -7.16
CA ASN A 24 12.84 7.09 -8.26
C ASN A 24 11.55 7.77 -7.78
N ASN A 25 11.27 7.70 -6.47
CA ASN A 25 10.08 8.28 -5.85
C ASN A 25 8.79 7.92 -6.62
N CYS A 26 8.56 6.62 -6.81
CA CYS A 26 7.42 6.11 -7.60
C CYS A 26 6.06 6.61 -7.09
N TYR A 27 5.95 6.87 -5.80
CA TYR A 27 4.75 7.40 -5.14
C TYR A 27 4.67 8.94 -5.10
N PHE A 28 5.62 9.65 -5.71
CA PHE A 28 5.65 11.12 -5.83
C PHE A 28 5.52 11.88 -4.51
N LEU A 29 6.09 11.34 -3.44
CA LEU A 29 6.11 12.00 -2.15
C LEU A 29 6.99 13.27 -2.20
N THR A 30 6.45 14.36 -1.70
CA THR A 30 7.18 15.63 -1.51
C THR A 30 6.90 16.17 -0.10
N PRO A 31 7.74 17.09 0.43
CA PRO A 31 7.45 17.73 1.71
C PRO A 31 6.05 18.34 1.77
N GLU A 32 5.56 18.95 0.67
CA GLU A 32 4.23 19.57 0.61
C GLU A 32 3.11 18.54 0.73
N ILE A 33 3.32 17.33 0.20
CA ILE A 33 2.35 16.23 0.32
C ILE A 33 2.41 15.63 1.73
N CYS A 34 3.60 15.52 2.32
CA CYS A 34 3.81 14.77 3.56
C CYS A 34 3.57 15.60 4.81
N GLN A 35 3.97 16.87 4.82
CA GLN A 35 4.08 17.66 6.05
C GLN A 35 2.77 17.72 6.84
N GLY A 36 2.81 17.17 8.06
CA GLY A 36 1.70 17.16 9.01
C GLY A 36 0.54 16.24 8.63
N ARG A 37 0.59 15.55 7.50
CA ARG A 37 -0.42 14.59 7.07
C ARG A 37 -0.16 13.23 7.71
N ASP A 38 -1.21 12.58 8.19
CA ASP A 38 -1.14 11.19 8.65
C ASP A 38 -1.12 10.22 7.45
N PHE A 39 -0.40 9.11 7.63
CA PHE A 39 -0.21 8.09 6.61
C PHE A 39 -0.65 6.71 7.13
N ILE A 40 -1.23 5.92 6.24
CA ILE A 40 -1.45 4.48 6.43
C ILE A 40 -0.78 3.78 5.25
N ASP A 41 0.21 2.94 5.57
CA ASP A 41 1.02 2.17 4.61
C ASP A 41 0.65 0.69 4.74
N ILE A 42 -0.20 0.20 3.86
CA ILE A 42 -0.63 -1.21 3.80
C ILE A 42 0.32 -1.96 2.86
N GLY A 43 0.96 -3.01 3.40
CA GLY A 43 2.08 -3.69 2.76
C GLY A 43 3.37 -2.88 2.93
N ALA A 44 3.68 -2.57 4.19
CA ALA A 44 4.82 -1.69 4.49
C ALA A 44 6.18 -2.33 4.18
N ASN A 45 6.23 -3.65 4.05
CA ASN A 45 7.43 -4.41 3.79
C ASN A 45 8.57 -3.99 4.74
N MET A 46 9.78 -3.71 4.24
CA MET A 46 10.93 -3.26 5.04
C MET A 46 10.83 -1.78 5.47
N GLY A 47 9.73 -1.08 5.13
CA GLY A 47 9.42 0.28 5.58
C GLY A 47 9.96 1.42 4.72
N MET A 48 10.36 1.15 3.47
CA MET A 48 10.93 2.19 2.59
C MET A 48 9.98 3.38 2.42
N PHE A 49 8.72 3.12 2.12
CA PHE A 49 7.70 4.17 1.98
C PHE A 49 7.43 4.91 3.30
N SER A 50 7.19 4.16 4.38
CA SER A 50 6.91 4.73 5.71
C SER A 50 8.04 5.63 6.21
N ILE A 51 9.30 5.18 6.06
CA ILE A 51 10.49 5.94 6.45
C ILE A 51 10.65 7.17 5.57
N PHE A 52 10.48 7.04 4.25
CA PHE A 52 10.59 8.16 3.33
C PHE A 52 9.53 9.22 3.61
N ALA A 53 8.27 8.86 3.74
CA ALA A 53 7.20 9.78 4.11
C ALA A 53 7.49 10.52 5.43
N SER A 54 7.97 9.78 6.44
CA SER A 54 8.32 10.35 7.73
C SER A 54 9.47 11.36 7.62
N THR A 55 10.52 11.09 6.83
CA THR A 55 11.63 12.03 6.62
C THR A 55 11.21 13.28 5.85
N LEU A 56 10.14 13.22 5.09
CA LEU A 56 9.52 14.36 4.40
C LEU A 56 8.53 15.13 5.26
N GLY A 57 8.37 14.76 6.54
CA GLY A 57 7.57 15.51 7.52
C GLY A 57 6.15 14.96 7.73
N ALA A 58 5.88 13.71 7.40
CA ALA A 58 4.62 13.06 7.74
C ALA A 58 4.30 13.19 9.23
N GLY A 59 3.03 13.30 9.56
CA GLY A 59 2.52 13.24 10.92
C GLY A 59 2.67 11.84 11.50
N LYS A 60 1.59 11.19 11.87
CA LYS A 60 1.61 9.78 12.28
C LYS A 60 1.63 8.87 11.04
N VAL A 61 2.48 7.84 11.05
CA VAL A 61 2.53 6.81 10.01
C VAL A 61 2.16 5.47 10.64
N ILE A 62 1.15 4.81 10.11
CA ILE A 62 0.77 3.44 10.49
C ILE A 62 1.29 2.50 9.41
N ALA A 63 2.34 1.75 9.73
CA ALA A 63 2.96 0.77 8.84
C ALA A 63 2.41 -0.62 9.11
N VAL A 64 1.73 -1.22 8.14
CA VAL A 64 1.05 -2.51 8.28
C VAL A 64 1.75 -3.55 7.43
N GLU A 65 2.24 -4.60 8.08
CA GLU A 65 2.98 -5.69 7.43
C GLU A 65 2.57 -7.02 8.08
N PRO A 66 2.17 -8.05 7.31
CA PRO A 66 1.76 -9.32 7.89
C PRO A 66 2.93 -10.20 8.35
N VAL A 67 4.01 -10.29 7.58
CA VAL A 67 5.06 -11.32 7.76
C VAL A 67 5.99 -10.98 8.91
N SER A 68 6.08 -11.88 9.89
CA SER A 68 6.84 -11.66 11.14
C SER A 68 8.30 -11.29 10.91
N THR A 69 8.98 -11.98 10.00
CA THR A 69 10.40 -11.70 9.72
C THR A 69 10.59 -10.33 9.05
N THR A 70 9.67 -9.93 8.20
CA THR A 70 9.67 -8.62 7.55
C THR A 70 9.37 -7.51 8.56
N VAL A 71 8.44 -7.76 9.50
CA VAL A 71 8.13 -6.83 10.61
C VAL A 71 9.36 -6.57 11.49
N GLU A 72 10.19 -7.56 11.75
CA GLU A 72 11.43 -7.36 12.51
C GLU A 72 12.40 -6.44 11.75
N ILE A 73 12.57 -6.66 10.44
CA ILE A 73 13.40 -5.80 9.59
C ILE A 73 12.84 -4.36 9.56
N LEU A 74 11.54 -4.22 9.39
CA LEU A 74 10.84 -2.93 9.40
C LEU A 74 11.10 -2.16 10.70
N LYS A 75 10.95 -2.80 11.86
CA LYS A 75 11.21 -2.20 13.17
C LYS A 75 12.66 -1.78 13.34
N ASP A 76 13.60 -2.61 12.88
CA ASP A 76 15.04 -2.29 12.90
C ASP A 76 15.35 -1.09 12.01
N ASN A 77 14.77 -1.01 10.83
CA ASN A 77 14.93 0.11 9.91
C ASN A 77 14.42 1.42 10.53
N ILE A 78 13.23 1.41 11.12
CA ILE A 78 12.65 2.56 11.81
C ILE A 78 13.56 3.03 12.96
N LYS A 79 14.06 2.10 13.76
CA LYS A 79 14.97 2.39 14.85
C LYS A 79 16.28 3.02 14.35
N GLN A 80 16.86 2.46 13.29
CA GLN A 80 18.10 2.99 12.70
C GLN A 80 17.90 4.37 12.06
N ALA A 81 16.73 4.62 11.47
CA ALA A 81 16.33 5.94 10.96
C ALA A 81 16.09 6.96 12.08
N ASN A 82 16.05 6.53 13.35
CA ASN A 82 15.74 7.36 14.52
C ASN A 82 14.41 8.13 14.39
N LEU A 83 13.38 7.44 13.87
CA LEU A 83 12.04 7.99 13.69
C LEU A 83 11.12 7.47 14.82
N ASN A 84 10.25 8.34 15.32
CA ASN A 84 9.37 8.06 16.46
C ASN A 84 7.88 8.24 16.13
N ASN A 85 7.56 8.59 14.90
CA ASN A 85 6.19 8.81 14.41
C ASN A 85 5.65 7.67 13.54
N ILE A 86 6.41 6.55 13.40
CA ILE A 86 5.99 5.36 12.67
C ILE A 86 5.59 4.27 13.68
N PHE A 87 4.36 3.77 13.54
CA PHE A 87 3.77 2.74 14.40
C PHE A 87 3.50 1.48 13.56
N VAL A 88 4.14 0.39 13.94
CA VAL A 88 4.03 -0.88 13.21
C VAL A 88 2.83 -1.67 13.72
N VAL A 89 1.99 -2.11 12.80
CA VAL A 89 0.89 -3.05 13.04
C VAL A 89 1.21 -4.33 12.29
N GLN A 90 1.46 -5.41 13.02
CA GLN A 90 1.57 -6.72 12.40
C GLN A 90 0.17 -7.26 12.14
N GLY A 91 -0.17 -7.45 10.89
CA GLY A 91 -1.49 -7.94 10.50
C GLY A 91 -1.71 -7.96 8.99
N LEU A 92 -2.58 -8.84 8.56
CA LEU A 92 -3.06 -8.91 7.19
C LEU A 92 -4.29 -8.04 7.04
N VAL A 93 -4.29 -7.09 6.10
CA VAL A 93 -5.48 -6.27 5.88
C VAL A 93 -6.55 -7.08 5.13
N SER A 94 -7.77 -7.08 5.67
CA SER A 94 -8.89 -7.87 5.17
C SER A 94 -10.21 -7.13 5.42
N SER A 95 -11.31 -7.69 4.90
CA SER A 95 -12.67 -7.20 5.16
C SER A 95 -13.16 -7.43 6.59
N VAL A 96 -12.57 -8.39 7.32
CA VAL A 96 -12.96 -8.77 8.68
C VAL A 96 -11.78 -8.64 9.62
N ASN A 97 -12.03 -8.11 10.82
CA ASN A 97 -11.01 -7.90 11.85
C ASN A 97 -10.94 -9.09 12.82
N GLY A 98 -9.73 -9.49 13.20
CA GLY A 98 -9.50 -10.48 14.25
C GLY A 98 -9.67 -11.94 13.83
N GLU A 99 -9.80 -12.22 12.54
CA GLU A 99 -9.70 -13.58 12.01
C GLU A 99 -8.23 -14.00 11.88
N SER A 100 -7.98 -15.30 11.73
CA SER A 100 -6.67 -15.83 11.38
C SER A 100 -6.71 -16.31 9.93
N LYS A 101 -5.71 -15.88 9.14
CA LYS A 101 -5.51 -16.36 7.76
C LYS A 101 -4.08 -16.88 7.59
N GLU A 102 -3.91 -17.83 6.69
CA GLU A 102 -2.60 -18.27 6.25
C GLU A 102 -2.13 -17.39 5.08
N ILE A 103 -0.89 -16.93 5.14
CA ILE A 103 -0.21 -16.24 4.06
C ILE A 103 0.91 -17.14 3.52
N GLY A 104 0.98 -17.30 2.21
CA GLY A 104 2.08 -17.99 1.55
C GLY A 104 3.33 -17.12 1.59
N LEU A 105 4.46 -17.71 1.96
CA LEU A 105 5.75 -17.07 2.04
C LEU A 105 6.56 -17.41 0.80
N GLU A 106 7.00 -16.40 0.08
CA GLU A 106 7.92 -16.53 -1.05
C GLU A 106 9.38 -16.29 -0.61
N ASP A 107 10.33 -16.81 -1.37
CA ASP A 107 11.75 -16.60 -1.07
C ASP A 107 12.18 -15.13 -1.32
N LYS A 108 11.40 -14.37 -2.10
CA LYS A 108 11.59 -12.94 -2.28
C LYS A 108 10.67 -12.15 -1.34
N CYS A 109 11.26 -11.26 -0.59
CA CYS A 109 10.52 -10.30 0.22
C CYS A 109 9.63 -9.43 -0.68
N GLY A 110 8.36 -9.25 -0.31
CA GLY A 110 7.43 -8.42 -1.09
C GLY A 110 6.46 -9.17 -2.00
N HIS A 111 6.59 -10.48 -2.15
CA HIS A 111 5.66 -11.29 -2.97
C HIS A 111 4.80 -12.24 -2.14
N ASN A 112 4.68 -11.99 -0.84
CA ASN A 112 3.90 -12.84 0.05
C ASN A 112 2.40 -12.56 -0.09
N SER A 113 1.61 -13.57 -0.41
CA SER A 113 0.18 -13.42 -0.69
C SER A 113 -0.66 -14.51 -0.04
N VAL A 114 -1.88 -14.16 0.36
CA VAL A 114 -2.90 -15.16 0.77
C VAL A 114 -3.48 -15.92 -0.41
N TYR A 115 -3.20 -15.49 -1.62
CA TYR A 115 -3.73 -16.07 -2.86
C TYR A 115 -2.68 -16.85 -3.66
N SER A 116 -1.41 -16.79 -3.25
CA SER A 116 -0.33 -17.54 -3.91
C SER A 116 -0.09 -18.85 -3.17
N PRO A 117 -0.12 -20.00 -3.87
CA PRO A 117 0.28 -21.29 -3.29
C PRO A 117 1.74 -21.23 -2.86
N SER A 118 2.03 -21.62 -1.62
CA SER A 118 3.40 -21.75 -1.13
C SER A 118 3.49 -22.95 -0.17
N ASP A 119 4.63 -23.65 -0.21
CA ASP A 119 4.94 -24.72 0.75
C ASP A 119 5.26 -24.17 2.14
N LYS A 120 5.60 -22.89 2.23
CA LYS A 120 5.85 -22.19 3.50
C LYS A 120 4.69 -21.24 3.76
N THR A 121 4.09 -21.35 4.94
CA THR A 121 2.99 -20.47 5.34
C THR A 121 3.21 -19.91 6.73
N GLU A 122 2.59 -18.77 7.01
CA GLU A 122 2.49 -18.17 8.34
C GLU A 122 1.03 -17.84 8.63
N THR A 123 0.56 -18.11 9.86
CA THR A 123 -0.79 -17.75 10.29
C THR A 123 -0.79 -16.37 10.91
N ILE A 124 -1.55 -15.43 10.33
CA ILE A 124 -1.57 -14.01 10.68
C ILE A 124 -2.99 -13.58 11.06
N GLY A 125 -3.07 -12.74 12.09
CA GLY A 125 -4.32 -12.07 12.46
C GLY A 125 -4.71 -11.00 11.44
N THR A 126 -6.01 -10.89 11.15
CA THR A 126 -6.51 -9.88 10.21
C THR A 126 -6.83 -8.56 10.90
N VAL A 127 -6.63 -7.46 10.18
CA VAL A 127 -7.04 -6.11 10.55
C VAL A 127 -7.85 -5.48 9.41
N THR A 128 -8.75 -4.54 9.72
CA THR A 128 -9.54 -3.85 8.68
C THR A 128 -9.03 -2.43 8.45
N LEU A 129 -9.28 -1.85 7.28
CA LEU A 129 -9.00 -0.43 7.01
C LEU A 129 -9.64 0.46 8.09
N LYS A 130 -10.85 0.16 8.52
CA LYS A 130 -11.54 0.87 9.61
C LYS A 130 -10.76 0.85 10.91
N SER A 131 -10.22 -0.31 11.32
CA SER A 131 -9.42 -0.42 12.55
C SER A 131 -8.13 0.40 12.45
N LEU A 132 -7.49 0.44 11.29
CA LEU A 132 -6.29 1.25 11.04
C LEU A 132 -6.61 2.75 11.07
N LEU A 133 -7.71 3.17 10.46
CA LEU A 133 -8.16 4.56 10.50
C LEU A 133 -8.44 5.05 11.92
N ASN A 134 -8.84 4.17 12.84
CA ASN A 134 -9.02 4.52 14.24
C ASN A 134 -7.71 4.78 15.02
N LEU A 135 -6.56 4.42 14.43
CA LEU A 135 -5.24 4.70 15.01
C LEU A 135 -4.71 6.10 14.68
N VAL A 136 -5.35 6.80 13.75
CA VAL A 136 -5.01 8.17 13.35
C VAL A 136 -6.20 9.10 13.62
N ASP A 137 -5.92 10.34 14.00
CA ASP A 137 -6.96 11.31 14.34
C ASP A 137 -7.29 12.23 13.16
N GLY A 138 -6.41 12.30 12.18
CA GLY A 138 -6.46 13.22 11.05
C GLY A 138 -7.60 12.95 10.08
N ARG A 139 -7.87 14.01 9.31
CA ARG A 139 -8.58 13.95 8.03
C ARG A 139 -7.55 14.28 6.95
N ASN A 140 -7.85 13.98 5.69
CA ASN A 140 -6.92 14.14 4.58
C ASN A 140 -5.71 13.17 4.67
N ILE A 141 -5.96 11.94 5.15
CA ILE A 141 -4.98 10.88 5.31
C ILE A 141 -4.45 10.47 3.93
N PHE A 142 -3.16 10.16 3.85
CA PHE A 142 -2.58 9.49 2.69
C PHE A 142 -2.61 7.96 2.94
N LEU A 143 -3.26 7.23 2.06
CA LEU A 143 -3.35 5.77 2.10
C LEU A 143 -2.50 5.17 0.98
N LYS A 144 -1.46 4.39 1.33
CA LYS A 144 -0.76 3.52 0.36
C LYS A 144 -1.32 2.11 0.52
N ILE A 145 -1.60 1.46 -0.60
CA ILE A 145 -2.08 0.07 -0.66
C ILE A 145 -1.25 -0.67 -1.71
N ASP A 146 -0.54 -1.67 -1.24
CA ASP A 146 0.28 -2.55 -2.04
C ASP A 146 0.45 -3.85 -1.23
N CYS A 147 -0.46 -4.79 -1.41
CA CYS A 147 -0.63 -5.93 -0.52
C CYS A 147 -0.97 -7.24 -1.25
N GLU A 148 -0.39 -7.40 -2.44
CA GLU A 148 -0.29 -8.66 -3.15
C GLU A 148 -1.65 -9.38 -3.34
N GLY A 149 -2.65 -8.62 -3.83
CA GLY A 149 -3.99 -9.09 -4.16
C GLY A 149 -5.07 -8.80 -3.13
N SER A 150 -4.72 -8.36 -1.91
CA SER A 150 -5.71 -7.97 -0.89
C SER A 150 -6.30 -6.57 -1.10
N GLU A 151 -5.88 -5.81 -2.12
CA GLU A 151 -6.40 -4.47 -2.47
C GLU A 151 -7.92 -4.48 -2.65
N TYR A 152 -8.45 -5.57 -3.22
CA TYR A 152 -9.89 -5.78 -3.41
C TYR A 152 -10.62 -5.92 -2.09
N ASP A 153 -10.08 -6.70 -1.15
CA ASP A 153 -10.67 -6.89 0.18
C ASP A 153 -10.69 -5.58 0.96
N VAL A 154 -9.66 -4.74 0.80
CA VAL A 154 -9.57 -3.42 1.43
C VAL A 154 -10.61 -2.46 0.88
N LEU A 155 -10.64 -2.26 -0.45
CA LEU A 155 -11.40 -1.18 -1.06
C LEU A 155 -12.86 -1.53 -1.34
N LEU A 156 -13.18 -2.79 -1.69
CA LEU A 156 -14.56 -3.17 -1.98
C LEU A 156 -15.41 -3.34 -0.71
N ASN A 157 -14.76 -3.44 0.46
CA ASN A 157 -15.45 -3.52 1.76
C ASN A 157 -15.33 -2.22 2.58
N ALA A 158 -14.70 -1.19 2.04
CA ALA A 158 -14.60 0.12 2.69
C ALA A 158 -15.94 0.86 2.68
N ASP A 159 -16.25 1.57 3.76
CA ASP A 159 -17.44 2.40 3.80
C ASP A 159 -17.15 3.87 3.42
N LEU A 160 -18.21 4.60 3.02
CA LEU A 160 -18.09 6.01 2.60
C LEU A 160 -17.56 6.93 3.70
N ARG A 161 -17.83 6.62 4.99
CA ARG A 161 -17.39 7.47 6.10
C ARG A 161 -15.91 7.31 6.34
N ASP A 162 -15.42 6.08 6.26
CA ASP A 162 -14.00 5.77 6.39
C ASP A 162 -13.22 6.38 5.22
N MET A 163 -13.70 6.17 3.99
CA MET A 163 -13.10 6.75 2.80
C MET A 163 -13.12 8.27 2.79
N ALA A 164 -14.11 8.92 3.42
CA ALA A 164 -14.18 10.39 3.53
C ALA A 164 -13.03 11.02 4.35
N ARG A 165 -12.29 10.23 5.13
CA ARG A 165 -11.10 10.69 5.86
C ARG A 165 -9.83 10.69 5.01
N ILE A 166 -9.85 9.99 3.87
CA ILE A 166 -8.70 9.80 2.99
C ILE A 166 -8.71 10.88 1.92
N GLY A 167 -7.61 11.61 1.79
CA GLY A 167 -7.44 12.66 0.79
C GLY A 167 -6.68 12.21 -0.45
N ALA A 168 -5.77 11.25 -0.29
CA ALA A 168 -5.00 10.69 -1.39
C ALA A 168 -4.77 9.19 -1.19
N ILE A 169 -4.70 8.45 -2.29
CA ILE A 169 -4.42 7.02 -2.32
C ILE A 169 -3.31 6.79 -3.34
N ALA A 170 -2.25 6.12 -2.91
CA ALA A 170 -1.29 5.46 -3.79
C ALA A 170 -1.59 3.97 -3.75
N ILE A 171 -1.78 3.35 -4.90
CA ILE A 171 -2.16 1.95 -4.98
C ILE A 171 -1.37 1.22 -6.06
N GLU A 172 -0.88 0.04 -5.70
CA GLU A 172 -0.41 -0.97 -6.64
C GLU A 172 -1.46 -2.07 -6.72
N ILE A 173 -1.96 -2.37 -7.93
CA ILE A 173 -3.07 -3.28 -8.13
C ILE A 173 -2.57 -4.59 -8.75
N HIS A 174 -2.66 -5.68 -7.99
CA HIS A 174 -2.29 -7.03 -8.39
C HIS A 174 -3.50 -7.78 -8.98
N GLY A 175 -3.91 -7.35 -10.17
CA GLY A 175 -5.16 -7.79 -10.81
C GLY A 175 -5.27 -9.27 -11.12
N GLU A 176 -4.16 -10.01 -11.13
CA GLU A 176 -4.13 -11.45 -11.44
C GLU A 176 -4.21 -12.34 -10.19
N LEU A 177 -3.85 -11.81 -9.00
CA LEU A 177 -3.73 -12.62 -7.79
C LEU A 177 -5.07 -12.94 -7.14
N HIS A 178 -6.01 -12.00 -7.09
CA HIS A 178 -7.27 -12.22 -6.39
C HIS A 178 -8.14 -13.28 -7.08
N PRO A 179 -8.71 -14.28 -6.35
CA PRO A 179 -9.40 -15.41 -6.97
C PRO A 179 -10.72 -15.05 -7.66
N VAL A 180 -11.41 -14.02 -7.19
CA VAL A 180 -12.73 -13.61 -7.68
C VAL A 180 -12.65 -12.40 -8.60
N TYR A 181 -11.92 -11.37 -8.16
CA TYR A 181 -11.82 -10.11 -8.88
C TYR A 181 -10.56 -10.11 -9.76
N LYS A 182 -10.74 -9.87 -11.03
CA LYS A 182 -9.64 -9.81 -12.01
C LYS A 182 -9.58 -8.43 -12.65
N GLY A 183 -8.34 -7.94 -12.81
CA GLY A 183 -8.09 -6.64 -13.42
C GLY A 183 -8.55 -5.44 -12.58
N PHE A 184 -8.27 -4.25 -13.03
CA PHE A 184 -8.38 -3.00 -12.26
C PHE A 184 -9.81 -2.45 -12.11
N TRP A 185 -10.74 -2.91 -12.96
CA TRP A 185 -12.08 -2.33 -13.08
C TRP A 185 -12.83 -2.17 -11.76
N HIS A 186 -12.84 -3.21 -10.93
CA HIS A 186 -13.58 -3.20 -9.67
C HIS A 186 -13.03 -2.13 -8.71
N ILE A 187 -11.71 -2.02 -8.61
CA ILE A 187 -11.03 -1.03 -7.77
C ILE A 187 -11.29 0.38 -8.31
N HIS A 188 -11.12 0.61 -9.62
CA HIS A 188 -11.38 1.91 -10.22
C HIS A 188 -12.83 2.35 -10.00
N LYS A 189 -13.79 1.46 -10.23
CA LYS A 189 -15.20 1.75 -9.97
C LYS A 189 -15.45 2.15 -8.51
N ALA A 190 -14.82 1.44 -7.54
CA ALA A 190 -14.93 1.77 -6.13
C ALA A 190 -14.30 3.15 -5.85
N LEU A 191 -13.10 3.43 -6.32
CA LEU A 191 -12.43 4.72 -6.13
C LEU A 191 -13.22 5.89 -6.72
N TYR A 192 -13.76 5.74 -7.94
CA TYR A 192 -14.65 6.75 -8.53
C TYR A 192 -15.91 6.96 -7.68
N SER A 193 -16.51 5.89 -7.15
CA SER A 193 -17.73 5.98 -6.31
C SER A 193 -17.46 6.68 -4.98
N PHE A 194 -16.24 6.59 -4.46
CA PHE A 194 -15.78 7.31 -3.27
C PHE A 194 -15.36 8.76 -3.55
N GLY A 195 -15.43 9.21 -4.80
CA GLY A 195 -15.11 10.59 -5.19
C GLY A 195 -13.63 10.82 -5.51
N PHE A 196 -12.82 9.78 -5.66
CA PHE A 196 -11.43 9.91 -6.10
C PHE A 196 -11.31 10.03 -7.62
N ARG A 197 -10.24 10.68 -8.06
CA ARG A 197 -9.86 10.80 -9.48
C ARG A 197 -8.37 10.51 -9.63
N PRO A 198 -7.96 9.77 -10.66
CA PRO A 198 -6.56 9.48 -10.90
C PRO A 198 -5.84 10.75 -11.35
N ILE A 199 -4.69 11.05 -10.74
CA ILE A 199 -3.81 12.15 -11.16
C ILE A 199 -2.59 11.64 -11.91
N ARG A 200 -2.23 10.39 -11.70
CA ARG A 200 -1.14 9.74 -12.41
C ARG A 200 -1.38 8.24 -12.47
N GLN A 201 -1.23 7.72 -13.66
CA GLN A 201 -1.27 6.31 -13.96
C GLN A 201 0.06 6.00 -14.65
N ASN A 202 0.97 5.33 -13.94
CA ASN A 202 2.19 4.87 -14.57
C ASN A 202 1.84 3.78 -15.56
N GLN A 203 2.19 4.02 -16.83
CA GLN A 203 2.08 3.09 -17.94
C GLN A 203 0.69 2.84 -18.57
N LEU A 204 -0.32 3.63 -18.31
CA LEU A 204 -1.56 3.53 -19.09
C LEU A 204 -1.41 4.09 -20.52
N LYS A 205 -0.51 3.53 -21.29
CA LYS A 205 -0.53 3.68 -22.76
C LYS A 205 -1.70 2.97 -23.43
N ALA A 206 -2.56 2.30 -22.67
CA ALA A 206 -3.59 1.40 -23.18
C ALA A 206 -4.98 1.54 -22.56
N TRP A 207 -5.29 2.62 -21.84
CA TRP A 207 -6.67 2.89 -21.45
C TRP A 207 -7.45 3.50 -22.62
N ASN A 208 -7.83 2.71 -23.56
CA ASN A 208 -8.97 3.00 -24.37
C ASN A 208 -10.23 2.65 -23.57
N ILE A 209 -10.67 3.59 -22.74
CA ILE A 209 -12.04 3.55 -22.22
C ILE A 209 -12.93 3.87 -23.42
N ASP A 210 -13.87 3.00 -23.74
CA ASP A 210 -14.87 3.31 -24.76
C ASP A 210 -15.73 4.50 -24.34
N GLN A 211 -16.49 5.05 -25.25
CA GLN A 211 -17.38 6.19 -24.98
C GLN A 211 -18.46 5.90 -23.92
N PHE A 212 -18.58 4.64 -23.43
CA PHE A 212 -19.48 4.19 -22.38
C PHE A 212 -18.75 3.90 -21.06
N GLY A 213 -17.43 4.14 -20.99
CA GLY A 213 -16.63 3.91 -19.79
C GLY A 213 -16.24 2.45 -19.55
N ASN A 214 -16.32 1.58 -20.55
CA ASN A 214 -15.90 0.19 -20.43
C ASN A 214 -14.43 0.04 -20.79
N PRO A 215 -13.62 -0.67 -19.98
CA PRO A 215 -12.24 -0.93 -20.30
C PRO A 215 -12.13 -1.95 -21.45
N PHE A 216 -11.39 -1.61 -22.48
CA PHE A 216 -10.99 -2.56 -23.51
C PHE A 216 -9.88 -3.47 -22.98
N ASN A 217 -10.14 -4.77 -23.04
CA ASN A 217 -9.20 -5.90 -23.03
C ASN A 217 -7.91 -5.71 -22.23
N VAL A 218 -7.99 -5.83 -20.91
CA VAL A 218 -6.86 -5.66 -19.97
C VAL A 218 -6.27 -7.03 -19.61
N ARG A 219 -6.15 -7.95 -20.56
CA ARG A 219 -5.67 -9.31 -20.26
C ARG A 219 -4.17 -9.42 -19.96
N ASP A 220 -3.39 -8.37 -20.21
CA ASP A 220 -1.93 -8.47 -20.20
C ASP A 220 -1.20 -7.31 -19.49
N LEU A 221 -1.83 -6.60 -18.55
CA LEU A 221 -1.10 -5.59 -17.77
C LEU A 221 -0.76 -6.18 -16.40
N PRO A 222 0.52 -6.34 -16.06
CA PRO A 222 0.93 -7.05 -14.84
C PRO A 222 0.58 -6.20 -13.63
N VAL A 223 1.09 -5.15 -13.31
CA VAL A 223 0.93 -4.35 -12.08
C VAL A 223 0.72 -2.89 -12.46
N SER A 224 -0.15 -2.18 -11.78
CA SER A 224 -0.31 -0.75 -12.02
C SER A 224 -0.16 0.04 -10.73
N GLU A 225 0.82 0.92 -10.71
CA GLU A 225 1.00 1.94 -9.69
C GLU A 225 0.18 3.17 -10.05
N GLU A 226 -0.74 3.56 -9.19
CA GLU A 226 -1.65 4.65 -9.45
C GLU A 226 -1.76 5.60 -8.25
N ILE A 227 -1.93 6.89 -8.53
CA ILE A 227 -2.22 7.88 -7.52
C ILE A 227 -3.57 8.52 -7.78
N TRP A 228 -4.39 8.50 -6.76
CA TRP A 228 -5.75 8.99 -6.76
C TRP A 228 -5.92 10.09 -5.71
N ILE A 229 -6.57 11.18 -6.06
CA ILE A 229 -6.91 12.27 -5.13
C ILE A 229 -8.42 12.43 -5.06
N ARG A 230 -8.88 12.93 -3.91
CA ARG A 230 -10.26 13.37 -3.75
C ARG A 230 -10.39 14.77 -4.33
N ASN A 231 -11.36 14.98 -5.21
CA ASN A 231 -11.77 16.33 -5.58
C ASN A 231 -12.47 17.00 -4.38
N GLU A 232 -12.03 18.19 -4.04
CA GLU A 232 -12.69 19.05 -3.05
C GLU A 232 -14.12 19.45 -3.49
#